data_c5412d1c1d83ab20e24e3a3cbdeb8e78
#
_entry.id   c5412d1c1d83ab20e24e3a3cbdeb8e78
#
_cell.length_a   1.000
_cell.length_b   1.000
_cell.length_c   1.000
_cell.angle_alpha   90.00
_cell.angle_beta   90.00
_cell.angle_gamma   90.00
#
_symmetry.space_group_name_H-M   'P 1'
#
loop_
_entity.id
_entity.type
_entity.pdbx_description
1 polymer ?
#
loop_
_entity_poly.entity_id
_entity_poly.type
_entity_poly.pdbx_seq_one_letter_code
_entity_poly.pdbx_strand_id
1 'polypeptide(L)'
;MSSEAESRLLADLAPIQALRKSSGDYSESGSHASFFLQAGQLVPAVRLLFEQGYFLEDIAGVDVAEGILIVYHFDRYDASGRVALRLTVPYAAKKAPSIAAIFSGADWHERECCDFFGVEFENHPDLKPLLLPDDLGIHPLLKDKDRKSLFSLLPLRQMVDGKT
;
A
#
# COMPACT_ATOMS: atom_id res chain seq x y z
N MET A 1 7.60 4.04 -20.83
CA MET A 1 6.48 3.32 -21.49
C MET A 1 6.05 4.09 -22.72
N SER A 2 5.44 3.41 -23.74
CA SER A 2 4.76 4.15 -24.80
C SER A 2 3.48 4.79 -24.25
N SER A 3 3.09 5.94 -24.78
CA SER A 3 1.84 6.65 -24.42
C SER A 3 0.58 5.74 -24.47
N GLU A 4 0.60 4.78 -25.37
CA GLU A 4 -0.48 3.81 -25.56
C GLU A 4 -0.55 2.76 -24.41
N ALA A 5 0.59 2.30 -23.92
CA ALA A 5 0.67 1.37 -22.78
C ALA A 5 0.23 2.05 -21.47
N GLU A 6 0.57 3.32 -21.29
CA GLU A 6 0.14 4.11 -20.13
C GLU A 6 -1.39 4.36 -20.14
N SER A 7 -1.93 4.71 -21.30
CA SER A 7 -3.38 4.90 -21.47
C SER A 7 -4.16 3.62 -21.18
N ARG A 8 -3.64 2.45 -21.61
CA ARG A 8 -4.24 1.16 -21.35
C ARG A 8 -4.19 0.81 -19.85
N LEU A 9 -3.05 1.02 -19.21
CA LEU A 9 -2.90 0.82 -17.77
C LEU A 9 -3.91 1.63 -16.97
N LEU A 10 -4.05 2.92 -17.27
CA LEU A 10 -4.99 3.80 -16.58
C LEU A 10 -6.45 3.40 -16.83
N ALA A 11 -6.77 2.89 -18.02
CA ALA A 11 -8.10 2.38 -18.34
C ALA A 11 -8.42 1.11 -17.54
N ASP A 12 -7.47 0.17 -17.46
CA ASP A 12 -7.62 -1.08 -16.69
C ASP A 12 -7.81 -0.81 -15.19
N LEU A 13 -7.18 0.25 -14.67
CA LEU A 13 -7.24 0.64 -13.26
C LEU A 13 -8.35 1.67 -12.95
N ALA A 14 -9.11 2.12 -13.96
CA ALA A 14 -10.19 3.10 -13.79
C ALA A 14 -11.25 2.68 -12.75
N PRO A 15 -11.64 1.38 -12.63
CA PRO A 15 -12.62 0.95 -11.64
C PRO A 15 -12.16 1.08 -10.19
N ILE A 16 -10.86 1.23 -9.92
CA ILE A 16 -10.38 1.40 -8.53
C ILE A 16 -10.97 2.68 -7.96
N GLN A 17 -11.81 2.50 -6.95
CA GLN A 17 -12.31 3.62 -6.15
C GLN A 17 -11.19 4.03 -5.17
N ALA A 18 -10.75 5.26 -5.26
CA ALA A 18 -9.68 5.78 -4.41
C ALA A 18 -9.97 7.23 -3.99
N LEU A 19 -9.46 7.61 -2.82
CA LEU A 19 -9.50 9.00 -2.36
C LEU A 19 -8.73 9.92 -3.29
N ARG A 20 -7.58 9.44 -3.78
CA ARG A 20 -6.72 10.13 -4.76
C ARG A 20 -6.06 9.12 -5.67
N LYS A 21 -5.91 9.52 -6.93
CA LYS A 21 -5.18 8.77 -7.96
C LYS A 21 -4.07 9.64 -8.50
N SER A 22 -2.93 9.04 -8.81
CA SER A 22 -1.82 9.70 -9.48
C SER A 22 -1.24 8.74 -10.50
N SER A 23 -1.04 9.23 -11.71
CA SER A 23 -0.09 8.64 -12.67
C SER A 23 1.23 9.40 -12.52
N GLY A 24 2.34 8.70 -12.49
CA GLY A 24 3.65 9.29 -12.27
C GLY A 24 4.70 8.74 -13.21
N ASP A 25 5.80 9.48 -13.35
CA ASP A 25 6.98 8.93 -14.00
C ASP A 25 7.57 7.86 -13.08
N TYR A 26 7.74 6.65 -13.62
CA TYR A 26 8.35 5.53 -12.89
C TYR A 26 9.74 5.88 -12.37
N SER A 27 10.51 6.69 -13.11
CA SER A 27 11.85 7.12 -12.70
C SER A 27 11.88 7.97 -11.43
N GLU A 28 10.78 8.67 -11.13
CA GLU A 28 10.66 9.53 -9.95
C GLU A 28 10.01 8.82 -8.76
N SER A 29 8.99 8.01 -9.02
CA SER A 29 8.12 7.44 -7.98
C SER A 29 8.27 5.93 -7.78
N GLY A 30 8.95 5.23 -8.70
CA GLY A 30 9.04 3.77 -8.71
C GLY A 30 7.72 3.07 -9.03
N SER A 31 6.68 3.80 -9.45
CA SER A 31 5.39 3.25 -9.84
C SER A 31 4.75 4.04 -10.98
N HIS A 32 4.02 3.34 -11.85
CA HIS A 32 3.31 3.96 -12.98
C HIS A 32 1.97 4.57 -12.55
N ALA A 33 1.34 3.97 -11.54
CA ALA A 33 0.11 4.47 -10.96
C ALA A 33 0.12 4.31 -9.45
N SER A 34 -0.51 5.25 -8.75
CA SER A 34 -0.55 5.28 -7.30
C SER A 34 -1.94 5.69 -6.82
N PHE A 35 -2.46 4.95 -5.83
CA PHE A 35 -3.81 5.14 -5.32
C PHE A 35 -3.77 5.26 -3.79
N PHE A 36 -4.37 6.33 -3.27
CA PHE A 36 -4.66 6.46 -1.84
C PHE A 36 -6.07 5.94 -1.56
N LEU A 37 -6.18 4.98 -0.65
CA LEU A 37 -7.40 4.25 -0.35
C LEU A 37 -7.84 4.46 1.10
N GLN A 38 -9.14 4.37 1.33
CA GLN A 38 -9.70 4.07 2.65
C GLN A 38 -9.67 2.56 2.89
N ALA A 39 -9.72 2.13 4.15
CA ALA A 39 -9.68 0.72 4.52
C ALA A 39 -10.72 -0.14 3.75
N GLY A 40 -11.96 0.32 3.65
CA GLY A 40 -13.00 -0.40 2.92
C GLY A 40 -12.81 -0.49 1.40
N GLN A 41 -11.89 0.28 0.83
CA GLN A 41 -11.58 0.27 -0.61
C GLN A 41 -10.43 -0.68 -0.97
N LEU A 42 -9.62 -1.12 0.03
CA LEU A 42 -8.42 -1.93 -0.21
C LEU A 42 -8.76 -3.27 -0.83
N VAL A 43 -9.60 -4.07 -0.19
CA VAL A 43 -9.92 -5.45 -0.65
C VAL A 43 -10.54 -5.46 -2.06
N PRO A 44 -11.52 -4.60 -2.39
CA PRO A 44 -12.02 -4.48 -3.76
C PRO A 44 -10.95 -4.12 -4.78
N ALA A 45 -10.06 -3.16 -4.47
CA ALA A 45 -8.98 -2.77 -5.36
C ALA A 45 -7.96 -3.91 -5.60
N VAL A 46 -7.58 -4.61 -4.53
CA VAL A 46 -6.66 -5.75 -4.59
C VAL A 46 -7.26 -6.90 -5.39
N ARG A 47 -8.56 -7.18 -5.24
CA ARG A 47 -9.25 -8.21 -6.02
C ARG A 47 -9.26 -7.87 -7.51
N LEU A 48 -9.50 -6.62 -7.87
CA LEU A 48 -9.41 -6.16 -9.26
C LEU A 48 -8.02 -6.39 -9.84
N LEU A 49 -6.95 -6.04 -9.10
CA LEU A 49 -5.58 -6.27 -9.54
C LEU A 49 -5.29 -7.78 -9.74
N PHE A 50 -5.76 -8.62 -8.82
CA PHE A 50 -5.63 -10.07 -8.94
C PHE A 50 -6.30 -10.61 -10.21
N GLU A 51 -7.53 -10.19 -10.49
CA GLU A 51 -8.29 -10.59 -11.69
C GLU A 51 -7.64 -10.10 -12.98
N GLN A 52 -6.87 -9.02 -12.94
CA GLN A 52 -6.10 -8.48 -14.07
C GLN A 52 -4.69 -9.06 -14.19
N GLY A 53 -4.34 -10.08 -13.40
CA GLY A 53 -3.07 -10.80 -13.50
C GLY A 53 -1.89 -10.09 -12.85
N TYR A 54 -2.14 -9.15 -11.94
CA TYR A 54 -1.08 -8.58 -11.11
C TYR A 54 -0.61 -9.57 -10.06
N PHE A 55 0.65 -9.49 -9.70
CA PHE A 55 1.22 -10.16 -8.52
C PHE A 55 1.61 -9.12 -7.48
N LEU A 56 1.59 -9.52 -6.21
CA LEU A 56 2.09 -8.73 -5.10
C LEU A 56 3.61 -8.82 -5.06
N GLU A 57 4.29 -7.67 -5.08
CA GLU A 57 5.75 -7.60 -4.91
C GLU A 57 6.10 -7.54 -3.43
N ASP A 58 5.55 -6.57 -2.71
CA ASP A 58 5.78 -6.36 -1.28
C ASP A 58 4.65 -5.56 -0.61
N ILE A 59 4.73 -5.52 0.73
CA ILE A 59 3.95 -4.60 1.58
C ILE A 59 4.92 -3.94 2.54
N ALA A 60 5.03 -2.61 2.47
CA ALA A 60 5.91 -1.83 3.32
C ALA A 60 5.12 -0.95 4.30
N GLY A 61 5.59 -0.86 5.55
CA GLY A 61 5.08 0.04 6.57
C GLY A 61 5.97 1.26 6.76
N VAL A 62 5.38 2.43 6.98
CA VAL A 62 6.10 3.67 7.32
C VAL A 62 5.36 4.41 8.43
N ASP A 63 6.06 4.71 9.52
CA ASP A 63 5.51 5.53 10.61
C ASP A 63 5.55 7.02 10.22
N VAL A 64 4.38 7.63 10.04
CA VAL A 64 4.19 9.04 9.65
C VAL A 64 3.36 9.78 10.69
N ALA A 65 3.30 11.11 10.63
CA ALA A 65 2.59 11.91 11.62
C ALA A 65 1.08 11.61 11.68
N GLU A 66 0.50 11.23 10.55
CA GLU A 66 -0.94 10.97 10.40
C GLU A 66 -1.34 9.53 10.82
N GLY A 67 -0.36 8.62 11.00
CA GLY A 67 -0.61 7.22 11.31
C GLY A 67 0.48 6.31 10.77
N ILE A 68 0.13 5.07 10.50
CA ILE A 68 1.00 4.11 9.83
C ILE A 68 0.58 4.05 8.37
N LEU A 69 1.46 4.48 7.47
CA LEU A 69 1.26 4.35 6.03
C LEU A 69 1.65 2.92 5.63
N ILE A 70 0.72 2.18 5.08
CA ILE A 70 0.98 0.88 4.45
C ILE A 70 0.96 1.08 2.94
N VAL A 71 2.01 0.61 2.28
CA VAL A 71 2.16 0.67 0.83
C VAL A 71 2.22 -0.74 0.30
N TYR A 72 1.34 -1.07 -0.62
CA TYR A 72 1.28 -2.35 -1.31
C TYR A 72 1.77 -2.13 -2.73
N HIS A 73 2.81 -2.85 -3.16
CA HIS A 73 3.32 -2.79 -4.52
C HIS A 73 2.89 -4.01 -5.32
N PHE A 74 2.37 -3.74 -6.51
CA PHE A 74 1.94 -4.77 -7.46
C PHE A 74 2.57 -4.52 -8.82
N ASP A 75 2.89 -5.60 -9.54
CA ASP A 75 3.37 -5.50 -10.92
C ASP A 75 2.81 -6.66 -11.76
N ARG A 76 3.12 -6.68 -13.05
CA ARG A 76 2.67 -7.66 -14.04
C ARG A 76 3.85 -8.19 -14.84
N TYR A 77 3.80 -9.47 -15.24
CA TYR A 77 4.85 -10.07 -16.07
C TYR A 77 4.68 -9.79 -17.57
N ASP A 78 3.45 -9.57 -18.03
CA ASP A 78 3.11 -9.42 -19.44
C ASP A 78 3.24 -7.99 -19.98
N ALA A 79 3.23 -7.00 -19.08
CA ALA A 79 3.35 -5.59 -19.43
C ALA A 79 3.91 -4.81 -18.25
N SER A 80 4.75 -3.81 -18.52
CA SER A 80 5.21 -2.88 -17.49
C SER A 80 4.03 -2.09 -16.93
N GLY A 81 3.80 -2.16 -15.62
CA GLY A 81 2.61 -1.55 -15.03
C GLY A 81 2.59 -1.49 -13.51
N ARG A 82 3.75 -1.26 -12.87
CA ARG A 82 3.86 -1.23 -11.41
C ARG A 82 2.88 -0.24 -10.78
N VAL A 83 2.07 -0.74 -9.83
CA VAL A 83 1.01 -0.03 -9.14
C VAL A 83 1.30 0.01 -7.65
N ALA A 84 1.12 1.17 -7.02
CA ALA A 84 1.20 1.31 -5.57
C ALA A 84 -0.19 1.65 -4.99
N LEU A 85 -0.70 0.80 -4.10
CA LEU A 85 -1.85 1.11 -3.26
C LEU A 85 -1.35 1.59 -1.90
N ARG A 86 -1.89 2.70 -1.41
CA ARG A 86 -1.50 3.33 -0.15
C ARG A 86 -2.69 3.46 0.78
N LEU A 87 -2.52 2.96 2.00
CA LEU A 87 -3.51 3.03 3.07
C LEU A 87 -2.86 3.67 4.30
N THR A 88 -3.44 4.75 4.82
CA THR A 88 -3.02 5.31 6.11
C THR A 88 -3.90 4.72 7.21
N VAL A 89 -3.28 4.05 8.17
CA VAL A 89 -3.91 3.45 9.34
C VAL A 89 -3.73 4.40 10.53
N PRO A 90 -4.80 4.99 11.06
CA PRO A 90 -4.71 5.89 12.21
C PRO A 90 -4.16 5.19 13.45
N TYR A 91 -3.33 5.87 14.24
CA TYR A 91 -2.78 5.32 15.49
C TYR A 91 -3.84 4.87 16.48
N ALA A 92 -5.01 5.54 16.49
CA ALA A 92 -6.11 5.20 17.39
C ALA A 92 -6.77 3.86 17.04
N ALA A 93 -6.80 3.50 15.76
CA ALA A 93 -7.43 2.25 15.29
C ALA A 93 -6.42 1.11 15.18
N LYS A 94 -5.26 1.37 14.62
CA LYS A 94 -4.19 0.39 14.29
C LYS A 94 -4.71 -0.87 13.58
N LYS A 95 -5.75 -0.73 12.75
CA LYS A 95 -6.40 -1.84 12.05
C LYS A 95 -6.44 -1.62 10.56
N ALA A 96 -6.14 -2.67 9.79
CA ALA A 96 -6.23 -2.70 8.33
C ALA A 96 -6.86 -4.01 7.87
N PRO A 97 -7.60 -4.05 6.74
CA PRO A 97 -8.07 -5.31 6.19
C PRO A 97 -6.89 -6.14 5.67
N SER A 98 -6.87 -7.43 5.96
CA SER A 98 -5.92 -8.37 5.37
C SER A 98 -6.24 -8.63 3.89
N ILE A 99 -5.18 -8.81 3.09
CA ILE A 99 -5.27 -9.27 1.69
C ILE A 99 -4.68 -10.67 1.50
N ALA A 100 -4.26 -11.35 2.57
CA ALA A 100 -3.64 -12.67 2.53
C ALA A 100 -4.55 -13.74 1.92
N ALA A 101 -5.88 -13.58 2.00
CA ALA A 101 -6.84 -14.47 1.35
C ALA A 101 -6.87 -14.34 -0.19
N ILE A 102 -6.33 -13.25 -0.76
CA ILE A 102 -6.24 -13.01 -2.20
C ILE A 102 -4.82 -13.30 -2.69
N PHE A 103 -3.82 -12.76 -2.00
CA PHE A 103 -2.41 -12.97 -2.28
C PHE A 103 -1.74 -13.66 -1.09
N SER A 104 -1.44 -14.94 -1.20
CA SER A 104 -0.83 -15.71 -0.11
C SER A 104 0.51 -15.16 0.36
N GLY A 105 1.26 -14.50 -0.53
CA GLY A 105 2.50 -13.82 -0.17
C GLY A 105 2.32 -12.66 0.82
N ALA A 106 1.11 -12.10 0.92
CA ALA A 106 0.81 -11.03 1.87
C ALA A 106 0.87 -11.49 3.34
N ASP A 107 0.66 -12.79 3.62
CA ASP A 107 0.71 -13.35 4.99
C ASP A 107 1.95 -12.87 5.75
N TRP A 108 3.13 -13.09 5.22
CA TRP A 108 4.38 -12.74 5.89
C TRP A 108 4.60 -11.24 6.00
N HIS A 109 4.30 -10.50 4.96
CA HIS A 109 4.42 -9.03 4.95
C HIS A 109 3.47 -8.36 5.95
N GLU A 110 2.24 -8.85 6.07
CA GLU A 110 1.26 -8.34 7.03
C GLU A 110 1.69 -8.65 8.47
N ARG A 111 2.21 -9.85 8.73
CA ARG A 111 2.78 -10.23 10.03
C ARG A 111 4.01 -9.39 10.37
N GLU A 112 4.89 -9.11 9.41
CA GLU A 112 6.02 -8.19 9.58
C GLU A 112 5.54 -6.78 9.96
N CYS A 113 4.54 -6.25 9.26
CA CYS A 113 3.94 -4.96 9.62
C CYS A 113 3.29 -4.99 11.01
N CYS A 114 2.68 -6.10 11.42
CA CYS A 114 2.15 -6.27 12.76
C CYS A 114 3.27 -6.22 13.81
N ASP A 115 4.35 -6.97 13.60
CA ASP A 115 5.51 -7.00 14.51
C ASP A 115 6.09 -5.59 14.69
N PHE A 116 6.44 -4.93 13.60
CA PHE A 116 7.23 -3.70 13.65
C PHE A 116 6.44 -2.43 13.92
N PHE A 117 5.16 -2.38 13.54
CA PHE A 117 4.31 -1.18 13.65
C PHE A 117 3.06 -1.38 14.51
N GLY A 118 2.74 -2.61 14.89
CA GLY A 118 1.56 -2.95 15.69
C GLY A 118 0.23 -2.79 14.95
N VAL A 119 0.23 -2.97 13.63
CA VAL A 119 -1.00 -2.98 12.84
C VAL A 119 -1.66 -4.35 12.92
N GLU A 120 -2.89 -4.40 13.38
CA GLU A 120 -3.73 -5.60 13.37
C GLU A 120 -4.38 -5.74 11.98
N PHE A 121 -4.10 -6.85 11.27
CA PHE A 121 -4.72 -7.14 9.99
C PHE A 121 -6.00 -7.98 10.19
N GLU A 122 -7.15 -7.35 10.01
CA GLU A 122 -8.46 -7.98 10.18
C GLU A 122 -8.68 -9.08 9.13
N ASN A 123 -9.15 -10.25 9.58
CA ASN A 123 -9.34 -11.47 8.79
C ASN A 123 -8.04 -12.08 8.24
N HIS A 124 -6.89 -11.77 8.82
CA HIS A 124 -5.66 -12.50 8.53
C HIS A 124 -5.79 -13.96 9.00
N PRO A 125 -5.34 -14.95 8.22
CA PRO A 125 -5.54 -16.37 8.56
C PRO A 125 -4.78 -16.83 9.81
N ASP A 126 -3.59 -16.26 10.10
CA ASP A 126 -2.75 -16.63 11.23
C ASP A 126 -1.83 -15.47 11.65
N LEU A 127 -2.39 -14.43 12.27
CA LEU A 127 -1.67 -13.22 12.68
C LEU A 127 -0.85 -13.49 13.96
N LYS A 128 0.25 -14.24 13.82
CA LYS A 128 1.24 -14.47 14.86
C LYS A 128 2.52 -13.69 14.59
N PRO A 129 3.32 -13.39 15.61
CA PRO A 129 4.66 -12.83 15.42
C PRO A 129 5.47 -13.64 14.39
N LEU A 130 6.20 -12.93 13.53
CA LEU A 130 7.01 -13.53 12.48
C LEU A 130 8.50 -13.48 12.82
N LEU A 131 8.97 -12.31 13.22
CA LEU A 131 10.39 -11.99 13.41
C LEU A 131 10.71 -11.62 14.85
N LEU A 132 9.75 -11.09 15.61
CA LEU A 132 9.96 -10.63 16.97
C LEU A 132 9.49 -11.69 17.98
N PRO A 133 10.14 -11.78 19.16
CA PRO A 133 9.65 -12.62 20.25
C PRO A 133 8.24 -12.22 20.71
N ASP A 134 7.42 -13.21 21.06
CA ASP A 134 6.02 -13.00 21.50
C ASP A 134 5.92 -12.11 22.73
N ASP A 135 6.94 -12.08 23.58
CA ASP A 135 7.00 -11.35 24.84
C ASP A 135 7.66 -9.97 24.74
N LEU A 136 8.05 -9.53 23.55
CA LEU A 136 8.78 -8.26 23.38
C LEU A 136 7.91 -7.04 23.75
N GLY A 137 6.63 -7.06 23.46
CA GLY A 137 5.66 -6.04 23.89
C GLY A 137 5.87 -4.62 23.31
N ILE A 138 6.78 -4.47 22.34
CA ILE A 138 7.07 -3.20 21.65
C ILE A 138 7.07 -3.39 20.14
N HIS A 139 6.89 -2.28 19.42
CA HIS A 139 6.97 -2.23 17.96
C HIS A 139 8.13 -1.33 17.55
N PRO A 140 9.31 -1.91 17.23
CA PRO A 140 10.56 -1.17 17.19
C PRO A 140 10.70 -0.16 16.06
N LEU A 141 9.86 -0.20 15.04
CA LEU A 141 9.88 0.80 13.96
C LEU A 141 8.90 1.97 14.18
N LEU A 142 8.14 1.97 15.28
CA LEU A 142 7.42 3.16 15.72
C LEU A 142 8.41 4.21 16.23
N LYS A 143 8.27 5.45 15.78
CA LYS A 143 9.11 6.58 16.18
C LYS A 143 8.49 7.30 17.36
N ASP A 144 9.23 7.50 18.43
CA ASP A 144 8.79 8.31 19.57
C ASP A 144 8.70 9.79 19.25
N LYS A 145 9.63 10.28 18.40
CA LYS A 145 9.76 11.68 17.99
C LYS A 145 10.10 11.79 16.51
N ASP A 146 9.98 13.00 15.96
CA ASP A 146 10.41 13.33 14.59
C ASP A 146 9.69 12.57 13.47
N ARG A 147 8.40 12.25 13.66
CA ARG A 147 7.56 11.72 12.59
C ARG A 147 7.42 12.74 11.48
N LYS A 148 7.86 12.36 10.29
CA LYS A 148 7.64 13.18 9.10
C LYS A 148 6.19 13.07 8.66
N SER A 149 5.58 14.19 8.25
CA SER A 149 4.26 14.16 7.64
C SER A 149 4.31 13.40 6.31
N LEU A 150 3.21 12.73 5.99
CA LEU A 150 2.98 12.07 4.70
C LEU A 150 3.26 13.02 3.54
N PHE A 151 2.86 14.30 3.66
CA PHE A 151 3.10 15.34 2.67
C PHE A 151 4.58 15.67 2.43
N SER A 152 5.47 15.37 3.38
CA SER A 152 6.91 15.59 3.22
C SER A 152 7.65 14.38 2.65
N LEU A 153 7.04 13.18 2.69
CA LEU A 153 7.64 11.94 2.23
C LEU A 153 7.28 11.62 0.77
N LEU A 154 6.12 12.08 0.33
CA LEU A 154 5.62 11.79 -1.01
C LEU A 154 5.58 13.08 -1.84
N PRO A 155 5.84 13.03 -3.15
CA PRO A 155 5.76 14.18 -4.05
C PRO A 155 4.29 14.57 -4.31
N LEU A 156 3.50 14.72 -3.23
CA LEU A 156 2.06 14.99 -3.29
C LEU A 156 1.73 16.37 -3.90
N ARG A 157 2.70 17.28 -4.00
CA ARG A 157 2.50 18.57 -4.67
C ARG A 157 2.10 18.39 -6.13
N GLN A 158 2.68 17.40 -6.81
CA GLN A 158 2.32 17.05 -8.18
C GLN A 158 0.95 16.36 -8.30
N MET A 159 0.46 15.75 -7.19
CA MET A 159 -0.84 15.11 -7.13
C MET A 159 -2.00 16.08 -6.91
N VAL A 160 -1.73 17.28 -6.39
CA VAL A 160 -2.77 18.29 -6.07
C VAL A 160 -3.04 19.20 -7.25
N ASP A 161 -2.05 19.44 -8.10
CA ASP A 161 -2.12 20.37 -9.22
C ASP A 161 -2.53 19.72 -10.55
N GLY A 162 -3.13 18.54 -10.52
CA GLY A 162 -3.78 17.91 -11.68
C GLY A 162 -4.86 18.82 -12.28
N LYS A 163 -4.45 19.93 -12.86
CA LYS A 163 -5.23 20.66 -13.82
C LYS A 163 -5.13 19.94 -15.15
N THR A 164 -6.29 19.39 -15.54
CA THR A 164 -6.72 19.04 -16.89
C THR A 164 -5.84 19.53 -18.01
#